data_28cac6e93c00dc1d57f007825f376817
#
_entry.id   28cac6e93c00dc1d57f007825f376817
#
_cell.length_a   1.000
_cell.length_b   1.000
_cell.length_c   1.000
_cell.angle_alpha   90.00
_cell.angle_beta   90.00
_cell.angle_gamma   90.00
#
_symmetry.space_group_name_H-M   'P 1'
#
loop_
_entity.id
_entity.type
_entity.pdbx_description
1 polymer ?
#
loop_
_entity_poly.entity_id
_entity_poly.type
_entity_poly.pdbx_seq_one_letter_code
_entity_poly.pdbx_strand_id
1 'polypeptide(L)'
;MIPPIASRFVAGETPAEAIERADALNDRDVKAILNLLGEHYEKRPPADEDAAVYRDIVRDIADADVDACVSVKPSQIGLDVGENVFRENLEGIVEAADDHGVFTWVDMEDHETTDATLDAFEDFARRYGGDVGVCIQANLKRTAEDLERLADVPGKVRLVKGAYDEPTELAYKNKERVNEAYRDSLEYMFEAFDGGVAVGSHDPAMLEHAAELHDEYGTDYEVQMLMGIREDAQTELAAEGVETWQYVPYGDKWFSYFYRRAMERKENMLFALRAVVGR
;
A
#
# COMPACT_ATOMS: atom_id res chain seq x y z
N MET A 1 -24.78 4.07 -1.21
CA MET A 1 -24.47 4.78 -2.50
C MET A 1 -23.45 5.87 -2.22
N ILE A 2 -22.29 5.77 -2.83
CA ILE A 2 -21.17 6.71 -2.67
C ILE A 2 -21.48 8.03 -3.40
N PRO A 3 -21.35 9.19 -2.73
CA PRO A 3 -21.53 10.49 -3.40
C PRO A 3 -20.46 10.72 -4.49
N PRO A 4 -20.77 11.48 -5.58
CA PRO A 4 -19.84 11.72 -6.70
C PRO A 4 -18.46 12.29 -6.31
N ILE A 5 -18.39 13.00 -5.18
CA ILE A 5 -17.12 13.53 -4.64
C ILE A 5 -16.26 12.41 -4.02
N ALA A 6 -16.88 11.42 -3.37
CA ALA A 6 -16.20 10.30 -2.73
C ALA A 6 -15.82 9.21 -3.74
N SER A 7 -16.59 9.04 -4.84
CA SER A 7 -16.29 8.09 -5.92
C SER A 7 -14.97 8.39 -6.66
N ARG A 8 -14.36 9.56 -6.41
CA ARG A 8 -12.99 9.84 -6.90
C ARG A 8 -11.91 9.12 -6.11
N PHE A 9 -12.21 8.65 -4.89
CA PHE A 9 -11.24 8.07 -3.98
C PHE A 9 -11.59 6.65 -3.54
N VAL A 10 -12.78 6.18 -3.91
CA VAL A 10 -13.31 4.86 -3.54
C VAL A 10 -14.05 4.29 -4.75
N ALA A 11 -13.68 3.10 -5.18
CA ALA A 11 -14.21 2.49 -6.40
C ALA A 11 -15.70 2.14 -6.32
N GLY A 12 -16.16 1.73 -5.13
CA GLY A 12 -17.54 1.31 -4.91
C GLY A 12 -17.73 0.73 -3.51
N GLU A 13 -18.94 0.23 -3.25
CA GLU A 13 -19.28 -0.45 -1.99
C GLU A 13 -19.06 -1.98 -2.07
N THR A 14 -18.89 -2.53 -3.29
CA THR A 14 -18.86 -3.97 -3.56
C THR A 14 -17.57 -4.42 -4.26
N PRO A 15 -17.18 -5.72 -4.12
CA PRO A 15 -16.09 -6.31 -4.88
C PRO A 15 -16.25 -6.15 -6.40
N ALA A 16 -17.47 -6.32 -6.93
CA ALA A 16 -17.73 -6.19 -8.35
C ALA A 16 -17.39 -4.79 -8.90
N GLU A 17 -17.71 -3.71 -8.15
CA GLU A 17 -17.35 -2.35 -8.53
C GLU A 17 -15.83 -2.12 -8.46
N ALA A 18 -15.12 -2.80 -7.55
CA ALA A 18 -13.66 -2.77 -7.48
C ALA A 18 -13.00 -3.48 -8.67
N ILE A 19 -13.54 -4.63 -9.09
CA ILE A 19 -13.10 -5.36 -10.31
C ILE A 19 -13.36 -4.53 -11.57
N GLU A 20 -14.53 -3.91 -11.69
CA GLU A 20 -14.87 -3.01 -12.82
C GLU A 20 -13.88 -1.82 -12.89
N ARG A 21 -13.44 -1.31 -11.72
CA ARG A 21 -12.40 -0.29 -11.66
C ARG A 21 -11.03 -0.85 -12.11
N ALA A 22 -10.66 -2.06 -11.71
CA ALA A 22 -9.41 -2.70 -12.12
C ALA A 22 -9.35 -2.89 -13.64
N ASP A 23 -10.43 -3.39 -14.25
CA ASP A 23 -10.56 -3.55 -15.70
C ASP A 23 -10.37 -2.20 -16.43
N ALA A 24 -11.05 -1.14 -15.98
CA ALA A 24 -10.90 0.21 -16.54
C ALA A 24 -9.51 0.82 -16.36
N LEU A 25 -8.72 0.39 -15.38
CA LEU A 25 -7.32 0.78 -15.19
C LEU A 25 -6.41 -0.01 -16.15
N ASN A 26 -6.66 -1.30 -16.30
CA ASN A 26 -5.88 -2.18 -17.19
C ASN A 26 -5.97 -1.71 -18.66
N ASP A 27 -7.11 -1.14 -19.09
CA ASP A 27 -7.25 -0.47 -20.41
C ASP A 27 -6.22 0.69 -20.63
N ARG A 28 -5.54 1.12 -19.56
CA ARG A 28 -4.53 2.20 -19.56
C ARG A 28 -3.16 1.72 -19.10
N ASP A 29 -2.92 0.42 -19.12
CA ASP A 29 -1.71 -0.23 -18.62
C ASP A 29 -1.40 0.06 -17.13
N VAL A 30 -2.40 0.44 -16.33
CA VAL A 30 -2.30 0.63 -14.89
C VAL A 30 -2.93 -0.57 -14.19
N LYS A 31 -2.20 -1.21 -13.29
CA LYS A 31 -2.68 -2.33 -12.49
C LYS A 31 -3.40 -1.86 -11.22
N ALA A 32 -4.16 -2.74 -10.56
CA ALA A 32 -4.95 -2.38 -9.40
C ALA A 32 -4.53 -3.12 -8.13
N ILE A 33 -4.48 -2.40 -7.00
CA ILE A 33 -4.33 -2.97 -5.65
C ILE A 33 -5.65 -2.78 -4.92
N LEU A 34 -6.44 -3.85 -4.78
CA LEU A 34 -7.76 -3.78 -4.19
C LEU A 34 -7.67 -3.85 -2.66
N ASN A 35 -8.24 -2.86 -1.98
CA ASN A 35 -8.27 -2.80 -0.53
C ASN A 35 -9.69 -2.65 -0.02
N LEU A 36 -10.18 -3.64 0.73
CA LEU A 36 -11.45 -3.56 1.43
C LEU A 36 -11.34 -2.59 2.60
N LEU A 37 -12.22 -1.61 2.67
CA LEU A 37 -12.21 -0.59 3.72
C LEU A 37 -12.71 -1.17 5.06
N GLY A 38 -11.85 -1.17 6.04
CA GLY A 38 -12.05 -1.62 7.41
C GLY A 38 -10.75 -1.45 8.19
N GLU A 39 -10.85 -1.26 9.50
CA GLU A 39 -9.69 -1.13 10.38
C GLU A 39 -10.11 -1.28 11.84
N HIS A 40 -9.18 -1.70 12.72
CA HIS A 40 -9.31 -1.73 14.18
C HIS A 40 -10.50 -2.55 14.70
N TYR A 41 -10.53 -3.85 14.34
CA TYR A 41 -11.53 -4.76 14.89
C TYR A 41 -11.05 -5.38 16.20
N GLU A 42 -11.70 -5.01 17.30
CA GLU A 42 -11.43 -5.54 18.63
C GLU A 42 -12.09 -6.93 18.89
N LYS A 43 -12.75 -7.50 17.88
CA LYS A 43 -13.46 -8.77 17.97
C LYS A 43 -13.18 -9.65 16.76
N ARG A 44 -13.07 -10.95 17.00
CA ARG A 44 -12.77 -11.92 15.95
C ARG A 44 -13.81 -12.00 14.81
N PRO A 45 -15.16 -12.01 15.07
CA PRO A 45 -16.10 -12.23 13.98
C PRO A 45 -16.00 -11.25 12.81
N PRO A 46 -15.93 -9.91 12.99
CA PRO A 46 -15.77 -9.00 11.86
C PRO A 46 -14.42 -9.15 11.14
N ALA A 47 -13.36 -9.55 11.85
CA ALA A 47 -12.06 -9.82 11.22
C ALA A 47 -12.11 -11.07 10.33
N ASP A 48 -12.76 -12.14 10.79
CA ASP A 48 -12.97 -13.37 10.02
C ASP A 48 -13.89 -13.13 8.81
N GLU A 49 -14.92 -12.26 8.95
CA GLU A 49 -15.81 -11.85 7.87
C GLU A 49 -15.05 -11.08 6.77
N ASP A 50 -14.25 -10.08 7.12
CA ASP A 50 -13.47 -9.33 6.15
C ASP A 50 -12.37 -10.21 5.50
N ALA A 51 -11.74 -11.12 6.26
CA ALA A 51 -10.81 -12.09 5.70
C ALA A 51 -11.48 -13.05 4.70
N ALA A 52 -12.75 -13.42 4.93
CA ALA A 52 -13.51 -14.21 3.96
C ALA A 52 -13.78 -13.41 2.67
N VAL A 53 -14.13 -12.12 2.79
CA VAL A 53 -14.29 -11.23 1.60
C VAL A 53 -12.99 -11.13 0.80
N TYR A 54 -11.82 -11.05 1.46
CA TYR A 54 -10.53 -11.05 0.76
C TYR A 54 -10.29 -12.36 0.00
N ARG A 55 -10.60 -13.51 0.57
CA ARG A 55 -10.50 -14.80 -0.14
C ARG A 55 -11.44 -14.89 -1.34
N ASP A 56 -12.63 -14.30 -1.24
CA ASP A 56 -13.59 -14.29 -2.35
C ASP A 56 -13.14 -13.34 -3.47
N ILE A 57 -12.68 -12.12 -3.14
CA ILE A 57 -12.21 -11.19 -4.17
C ILE A 57 -10.94 -11.66 -4.88
N VAL A 58 -10.08 -12.44 -4.23
CA VAL A 58 -8.94 -13.10 -4.88
C VAL A 58 -9.43 -14.02 -6.01
N ARG A 59 -10.48 -14.81 -5.79
CA ARG A 59 -11.08 -15.65 -6.83
C ARG A 59 -11.72 -14.82 -7.94
N ASP A 60 -12.44 -13.74 -7.54
CA ASP A 60 -13.07 -12.84 -8.50
C ASP A 60 -12.03 -12.17 -9.41
N ILE A 61 -10.84 -11.79 -8.89
CA ILE A 61 -9.71 -11.26 -9.66
C ILE A 61 -9.26 -12.27 -10.72
N ALA A 62 -9.01 -13.51 -10.30
CA ALA A 62 -8.56 -14.58 -11.21
C ALA A 62 -9.61 -14.93 -12.27
N ASP A 63 -10.90 -15.00 -11.86
CA ASP A 63 -12.00 -15.31 -12.78
C ASP A 63 -12.26 -14.19 -13.80
N ALA A 64 -11.99 -12.93 -13.42
CA ALA A 64 -12.16 -11.77 -14.30
C ALA A 64 -10.96 -11.53 -15.23
N ASP A 65 -9.84 -12.23 -15.03
CA ASP A 65 -8.59 -12.08 -15.80
C ASP A 65 -8.09 -10.62 -15.84
N VAL A 66 -8.15 -9.93 -14.67
CA VAL A 66 -7.69 -8.54 -14.51
C VAL A 66 -6.33 -8.49 -13.81
N ASP A 67 -5.47 -7.58 -14.24
CA ASP A 67 -4.19 -7.28 -13.57
C ASP A 67 -4.45 -6.55 -12.25
N ALA A 68 -4.72 -7.34 -11.21
CA ALA A 68 -5.00 -6.82 -9.88
C ALA A 68 -4.42 -7.73 -8.78
N CYS A 69 -4.19 -7.13 -7.61
CA CYS A 69 -3.81 -7.82 -6.39
C CYS A 69 -4.59 -7.26 -5.19
N VAL A 70 -4.40 -7.83 -4.01
CA VAL A 70 -5.06 -7.36 -2.80
C VAL A 70 -4.09 -6.72 -1.82
N SER A 71 -4.57 -5.77 -1.00
CA SER A 71 -3.82 -5.23 0.13
C SER A 71 -4.67 -5.30 1.39
N VAL A 72 -4.14 -5.93 2.43
CA VAL A 72 -4.84 -6.19 3.70
C VAL A 72 -4.25 -5.37 4.83
N LYS A 73 -5.10 -4.93 5.77
CA LYS A 73 -4.66 -4.25 6.99
C LYS A 73 -4.60 -5.25 8.15
N PRO A 74 -3.48 -5.32 8.90
CA PRO A 74 -3.37 -6.19 10.06
C PRO A 74 -4.49 -6.01 11.09
N SER A 75 -4.85 -4.77 11.45
CA SER A 75 -5.92 -4.47 12.41
C SER A 75 -7.32 -4.90 11.91
N GLN A 76 -7.54 -4.86 10.59
CA GLN A 76 -8.80 -5.30 9.96
C GLN A 76 -8.96 -6.81 10.01
N ILE A 77 -7.87 -7.56 9.82
CA ILE A 77 -7.92 -9.02 9.79
C ILE A 77 -7.54 -9.67 11.13
N GLY A 78 -7.53 -8.89 12.21
CA GLY A 78 -7.58 -9.39 13.58
C GLY A 78 -6.36 -9.16 14.45
N LEU A 79 -5.39 -8.30 14.08
CA LEU A 79 -4.21 -8.04 14.91
C LEU A 79 -4.59 -7.40 16.27
N ASP A 80 -5.59 -6.52 16.31
CA ASP A 80 -6.10 -5.93 17.57
C ASP A 80 -6.88 -6.94 18.44
N VAL A 81 -7.29 -8.08 17.87
CA VAL A 81 -7.86 -9.21 18.63
C VAL A 81 -6.76 -10.08 19.23
N GLY A 82 -5.68 -10.26 18.46
CA GLY A 82 -4.50 -11.02 18.83
C GLY A 82 -3.73 -11.53 17.61
N GLU A 83 -2.41 -11.61 17.76
CA GLU A 83 -1.50 -12.02 16.69
C GLU A 83 -1.88 -13.36 16.04
N ASN A 84 -2.35 -14.33 16.83
CA ASN A 84 -2.80 -15.62 16.29
C ASN A 84 -3.97 -15.48 15.33
N VAL A 85 -4.95 -14.58 15.64
CA VAL A 85 -6.12 -14.35 14.77
C VAL A 85 -5.67 -13.68 13.48
N PHE A 86 -4.81 -12.70 13.57
CA PHE A 86 -4.19 -12.04 12.42
C PHE A 86 -3.49 -13.05 11.50
N ARG A 87 -2.60 -13.89 12.07
CA ARG A 87 -1.84 -14.88 11.30
C ARG A 87 -2.74 -15.94 10.66
N GLU A 88 -3.74 -16.47 11.39
CA GLU A 88 -4.71 -17.41 10.83
C GLU A 88 -5.48 -16.81 9.64
N ASN A 89 -5.95 -15.57 9.77
CA ASN A 89 -6.68 -14.90 8.70
C ASN A 89 -5.78 -14.53 7.51
N LEU A 90 -4.57 -14.03 7.77
CA LEU A 90 -3.60 -13.73 6.72
C LEU A 90 -3.18 -15.00 5.97
N GLU A 91 -2.90 -16.10 6.67
CA GLU A 91 -2.57 -17.38 6.03
C GLU A 91 -3.66 -17.84 5.06
N GLY A 92 -4.93 -17.79 5.50
CA GLY A 92 -6.05 -18.18 4.61
C GLY A 92 -6.24 -17.26 3.40
N ILE A 93 -5.83 -15.98 3.49
CA ILE A 93 -5.84 -15.04 2.35
C ILE A 93 -4.67 -15.34 1.41
N VAL A 94 -3.46 -15.48 1.95
CA VAL A 94 -2.24 -15.76 1.16
C VAL A 94 -2.35 -17.12 0.47
N GLU A 95 -2.86 -18.16 1.15
CA GLU A 95 -3.09 -19.48 0.54
C GLU A 95 -4.08 -19.39 -0.64
N ALA A 96 -5.20 -18.67 -0.47
CA ALA A 96 -6.13 -18.45 -1.57
C ALA A 96 -5.51 -17.65 -2.72
N ALA A 97 -4.65 -16.68 -2.41
CA ALA A 97 -3.95 -15.87 -3.39
C ALA A 97 -2.93 -16.69 -4.20
N ASP A 98 -2.12 -17.51 -3.52
CA ASP A 98 -1.16 -18.43 -4.14
C ASP A 98 -1.87 -19.44 -5.08
N ASP A 99 -2.97 -20.05 -4.63
CA ASP A 99 -3.78 -20.98 -5.44
C ASP A 99 -4.32 -20.35 -6.75
N HIS A 100 -4.47 -19.02 -6.78
CA HIS A 100 -5.06 -18.29 -7.92
C HIS A 100 -4.06 -17.37 -8.65
N GLY A 101 -2.80 -17.35 -8.24
CA GLY A 101 -1.77 -16.50 -8.85
C GLY A 101 -1.98 -15.00 -8.60
N VAL A 102 -2.59 -14.63 -7.46
CA VAL A 102 -2.85 -13.24 -7.06
C VAL A 102 -1.89 -12.82 -5.96
N PHE A 103 -1.21 -11.69 -6.13
CA PHE A 103 -0.28 -11.17 -5.14
C PHE A 103 -0.99 -10.56 -3.92
N THR A 104 -0.41 -10.70 -2.72
CA THR A 104 -0.98 -10.15 -1.47
C THR A 104 -0.04 -9.15 -0.82
N TRP A 105 -0.48 -7.90 -0.68
CA TRP A 105 0.19 -6.89 0.13
C TRP A 105 -0.32 -6.90 1.57
N VAL A 106 0.60 -6.72 2.53
CA VAL A 106 0.27 -6.41 3.93
C VAL A 106 0.61 -4.95 4.19
N ASP A 107 -0.40 -4.14 4.49
CA ASP A 107 -0.23 -2.73 4.85
C ASP A 107 0.49 -2.61 6.19
N MET A 108 1.28 -1.54 6.37
CA MET A 108 1.82 -1.17 7.67
C MET A 108 0.91 -0.14 8.33
N GLU A 109 0.61 -0.36 9.59
CA GLU A 109 -0.20 0.54 10.39
C GLU A 109 0.67 1.29 11.41
N ASP A 110 0.29 1.41 12.68
CA ASP A 110 1.09 2.14 13.68
C ASP A 110 2.39 1.39 14.10
N HIS A 111 3.24 2.09 14.84
CA HIS A 111 4.54 1.54 15.28
C HIS A 111 4.42 0.32 16.20
N GLU A 112 3.30 0.18 16.94
CA GLU A 112 3.09 -0.93 17.88
C GLU A 112 2.87 -2.25 17.16
N THR A 113 2.35 -2.20 15.94
CA THR A 113 2.04 -3.37 15.10
C THR A 113 3.17 -3.78 14.15
N THR A 114 4.24 -2.97 14.06
CA THR A 114 5.33 -3.18 13.09
C THR A 114 5.98 -4.55 13.21
N ASP A 115 6.37 -4.98 14.41
CA ASP A 115 7.08 -6.26 14.60
C ASP A 115 6.21 -7.46 14.20
N ALA A 116 4.94 -7.50 14.66
CA ALA A 116 4.02 -8.57 14.31
C ALA A 116 3.73 -8.64 12.81
N THR A 117 3.68 -7.47 12.14
CA THR A 117 3.48 -7.37 10.68
C THR A 117 4.69 -7.88 9.91
N LEU A 118 5.90 -7.48 10.30
CA LEU A 118 7.14 -7.92 9.66
C LEU A 118 7.40 -9.41 9.88
N ASP A 119 7.17 -9.93 11.10
CA ASP A 119 7.32 -11.35 11.42
C ASP A 119 6.36 -12.22 10.59
N ALA A 120 5.12 -11.77 10.41
CA ALA A 120 4.16 -12.47 9.55
C ALA A 120 4.57 -12.40 8.07
N PHE A 121 4.98 -11.23 7.58
CA PHE A 121 5.44 -11.07 6.20
C PHE A 121 6.60 -12.02 5.90
N GLU A 122 7.66 -12.04 6.72
CA GLU A 122 8.83 -12.90 6.48
C GLU A 122 8.46 -14.38 6.42
N ASP A 123 7.61 -14.83 7.34
CA ASP A 123 7.16 -16.23 7.38
C ASP A 123 6.40 -16.59 6.10
N PHE A 124 5.41 -15.79 5.72
CA PHE A 124 4.59 -16.06 4.54
C PHE A 124 5.34 -15.86 3.23
N ALA A 125 6.17 -14.82 3.10
CA ALA A 125 6.98 -14.61 1.91
C ALA A 125 7.93 -15.78 1.64
N ARG A 126 8.56 -16.36 2.68
CA ARG A 126 9.41 -17.53 2.56
C ARG A 126 8.62 -18.81 2.23
N ARG A 127 7.40 -18.96 2.75
CA ARG A 127 6.55 -20.14 2.53
C ARG A 127 5.89 -20.17 1.16
N TYR A 128 5.54 -19.00 0.62
CA TYR A 128 4.81 -18.83 -0.64
C TYR A 128 5.67 -18.22 -1.75
N GLY A 129 6.99 -18.45 -1.71
CA GLY A 129 7.88 -18.18 -2.84
C GLY A 129 8.04 -16.69 -3.20
N GLY A 130 7.60 -15.77 -2.33
CA GLY A 130 7.72 -14.33 -2.55
C GLY A 130 6.44 -13.65 -3.08
N ASP A 131 5.32 -14.37 -3.19
CA ASP A 131 4.04 -13.79 -3.66
C ASP A 131 3.30 -12.98 -2.57
N VAL A 132 4.06 -12.48 -1.61
CA VAL A 132 3.61 -11.58 -0.54
C VAL A 132 4.50 -10.35 -0.49
N GLY A 133 3.92 -9.20 -0.22
CA GLY A 133 4.65 -7.95 -0.01
C GLY A 133 4.25 -7.27 1.30
N VAL A 134 5.13 -6.41 1.81
CA VAL A 134 4.87 -5.62 3.00
C VAL A 134 5.09 -4.13 2.74
N CYS A 135 4.31 -3.29 3.41
CA CYS A 135 4.51 -1.84 3.42
C CYS A 135 5.40 -1.45 4.61
N ILE A 136 6.35 -0.53 4.39
CA ILE A 136 7.15 0.08 5.47
C ILE A 136 7.12 1.60 5.37
N GLN A 137 7.40 2.29 6.49
CA GLN A 137 7.20 3.72 6.63
C GLN A 137 8.52 4.44 6.89
N ALA A 138 8.97 5.28 5.94
CA ALA A 138 10.24 6.01 6.02
C ALA A 138 10.31 7.03 7.18
N ASN A 139 9.18 7.46 7.72
CA ASN A 139 9.18 8.37 8.87
C ASN A 139 9.59 7.68 10.18
N LEU A 140 9.49 6.35 10.29
CA LEU A 140 9.95 5.62 11.47
C LEU A 140 11.48 5.53 11.49
N LYS A 141 12.09 5.82 12.64
CA LYS A 141 13.56 5.81 12.78
C LYS A 141 14.16 4.41 12.69
N ARG A 142 13.35 3.37 12.93
CA ARG A 142 13.74 1.96 12.82
C ARG A 142 13.83 1.46 11.37
N THR A 143 13.25 2.19 10.41
CA THR A 143 13.07 1.71 9.03
C THR A 143 14.37 1.29 8.35
N ALA A 144 15.50 1.93 8.65
CA ALA A 144 16.80 1.51 8.12
C ALA A 144 17.18 0.10 8.58
N GLU A 145 17.00 -0.21 9.87
CA GLU A 145 17.25 -1.55 10.43
C GLU A 145 16.24 -2.58 9.90
N ASP A 146 14.98 -2.19 9.74
CA ASP A 146 13.95 -3.04 9.14
C ASP A 146 14.29 -3.39 7.69
N LEU A 147 14.79 -2.44 6.89
CA LEU A 147 15.23 -2.70 5.51
C LEU A 147 16.43 -3.66 5.44
N GLU A 148 17.42 -3.52 6.33
CA GLU A 148 18.53 -4.47 6.44
C GLU A 148 18.01 -5.89 6.73
N ARG A 149 17.02 -6.01 7.61
CA ARG A 149 16.36 -7.27 7.95
C ARG A 149 15.64 -7.89 6.73
N LEU A 150 15.04 -7.06 5.89
CA LEU A 150 14.21 -7.49 4.78
C LEU A 150 14.98 -7.78 3.47
N ALA A 151 16.23 -7.36 3.35
CA ALA A 151 17.01 -7.45 2.11
C ALA A 151 17.12 -8.87 1.54
N ASP A 152 17.21 -9.89 2.40
CA ASP A 152 17.28 -11.31 2.01
C ASP A 152 15.94 -12.05 2.08
N VAL A 153 14.83 -11.33 2.29
CA VAL A 153 13.48 -11.92 2.34
C VAL A 153 12.87 -11.90 0.94
N PRO A 154 12.41 -13.03 0.40
CA PRO A 154 11.71 -13.02 -0.87
C PRO A 154 10.40 -12.23 -0.78
N GLY A 155 9.92 -11.69 -1.89
CA GLY A 155 8.72 -10.86 -1.95
C GLY A 155 9.01 -9.40 -2.23
N LYS A 156 8.02 -8.55 -2.01
CA LYS A 156 8.13 -7.12 -2.33
C LYS A 156 8.04 -6.24 -1.08
N VAL A 157 8.76 -5.14 -1.09
CA VAL A 157 8.71 -4.12 -0.03
C VAL A 157 8.23 -2.79 -0.62
N ARG A 158 7.11 -2.29 -0.11
CA ARG A 158 6.55 -0.99 -0.49
C ARG A 158 6.97 0.09 0.50
N LEU A 159 7.78 1.03 0.05
CA LEU A 159 8.17 2.18 0.85
C LEU A 159 7.15 3.30 0.72
N VAL A 160 6.62 3.76 1.86
CA VAL A 160 5.77 4.95 1.96
C VAL A 160 6.39 5.97 2.93
N LYS A 161 5.95 7.25 2.87
CA LYS A 161 6.47 8.26 3.81
C LYS A 161 6.02 8.04 5.25
N GLY A 162 4.86 7.44 5.45
CA GLY A 162 4.19 7.25 6.73
C GLY A 162 2.99 8.19 6.89
N ALA A 163 1.90 7.67 7.46
CA ALA A 163 0.62 8.37 7.59
C ALA A 163 0.11 8.49 9.04
N TYR A 164 0.74 7.79 9.96
CA TYR A 164 0.33 7.73 11.36
C TYR A 164 1.01 8.83 12.21
N ASP A 165 0.31 9.31 13.24
CA ASP A 165 0.85 10.32 14.15
C ASP A 165 1.68 9.67 15.28
N GLU A 166 2.82 9.14 14.89
CA GLU A 166 3.73 8.41 15.76
C GLU A 166 4.44 9.31 16.78
N PRO A 167 4.90 8.79 17.94
CA PRO A 167 5.70 9.56 18.89
C PRO A 167 6.97 10.15 18.27
N THR A 168 7.36 11.37 18.68
CA THR A 168 8.53 12.09 18.13
C THR A 168 9.87 11.40 18.43
N GLU A 169 9.92 10.59 19.47
CA GLU A 169 11.07 9.74 19.81
C GLU A 169 11.24 8.58 18.83
N LEU A 170 10.16 8.13 18.17
CA LEU A 170 10.14 6.99 17.24
C LEU A 170 10.10 7.41 15.77
N ALA A 171 9.59 8.62 15.47
CA ALA A 171 9.39 9.05 14.11
C ALA A 171 9.86 10.47 13.82
N TYR A 172 10.27 10.72 12.58
CA TYR A 172 10.54 12.06 12.07
C TYR A 172 9.21 12.76 11.79
N LYS A 173 9.07 14.03 12.25
CA LYS A 173 7.87 14.85 12.04
C LYS A 173 8.09 15.99 11.04
N ASN A 174 9.34 16.35 10.82
CA ASN A 174 9.69 17.39 9.86
C ASN A 174 9.66 16.80 8.43
N LYS A 175 8.98 17.50 7.50
CA LYS A 175 8.77 17.03 6.12
C LYS A 175 10.09 16.81 5.38
N GLU A 176 11.05 17.72 5.53
CA GLU A 176 12.35 17.63 4.87
C GLU A 176 13.12 16.40 5.37
N ARG A 177 13.06 16.13 6.69
CA ARG A 177 13.70 14.96 7.29
C ARG A 177 13.03 13.64 6.87
N VAL A 178 11.70 13.63 6.74
CA VAL A 178 10.97 12.45 6.20
C VAL A 178 11.34 12.23 4.73
N ASN A 179 11.44 13.29 3.94
CA ASN A 179 11.87 13.19 2.54
C ASN A 179 13.31 12.70 2.40
N GLU A 180 14.21 13.12 3.28
CA GLU A 180 15.59 12.63 3.34
C GLU A 180 15.62 11.14 3.68
N ALA A 181 14.95 10.73 4.78
CA ALA A 181 14.85 9.33 5.18
C ALA A 181 14.21 8.44 4.08
N TYR A 182 13.24 8.97 3.34
CA TYR A 182 12.63 8.27 2.21
C TYR A 182 13.65 8.04 1.08
N ARG A 183 14.45 9.05 0.72
CA ARG A 183 15.50 8.91 -0.31
C ARG A 183 16.61 7.94 0.13
N ASP A 184 17.11 8.08 1.37
CA ASP A 184 18.12 7.20 1.93
C ASP A 184 17.63 5.73 1.93
N SER A 185 16.36 5.51 2.26
CA SER A 185 15.73 4.18 2.24
C SER A 185 15.58 3.62 0.83
N LEU A 186 15.19 4.45 -0.14
CA LEU A 186 15.11 4.03 -1.54
C LEU A 186 16.49 3.65 -2.08
N GLU A 187 17.51 4.48 -1.86
CA GLU A 187 18.87 4.20 -2.29
C GLU A 187 19.35 2.85 -1.75
N TYR A 188 19.14 2.59 -0.46
CA TYR A 188 19.45 1.28 0.13
C TYR A 188 18.69 0.13 -0.54
N MET A 189 17.38 0.28 -0.79
CA MET A 189 16.59 -0.75 -1.44
C MET A 189 17.06 -1.05 -2.87
N PHE A 190 17.38 -0.02 -3.66
CA PHE A 190 17.89 -0.20 -5.02
C PHE A 190 19.29 -0.81 -5.05
N GLU A 191 20.14 -0.51 -4.07
CA GLU A 191 21.50 -1.08 -3.97
C GLU A 191 21.49 -2.54 -3.44
N ALA A 192 20.64 -2.85 -2.44
CA ALA A 192 20.76 -4.08 -1.65
C ALA A 192 19.73 -5.16 -2.02
N PHE A 193 18.60 -4.82 -2.65
CA PHE A 193 17.56 -5.79 -2.98
C PHE A 193 17.76 -6.32 -4.40
N ASP A 194 17.54 -7.63 -4.58
CA ASP A 194 17.58 -8.26 -5.91
C ASP A 194 16.35 -7.93 -6.78
N GLY A 195 15.42 -7.11 -6.27
CA GLY A 195 14.16 -6.70 -6.89
C GLY A 195 13.06 -6.50 -5.85
N GLY A 196 11.80 -6.42 -6.27
CA GLY A 196 10.66 -6.28 -5.35
C GLY A 196 10.53 -4.91 -4.70
N VAL A 197 11.12 -3.89 -5.28
CA VAL A 197 11.03 -2.49 -4.80
C VAL A 197 9.72 -1.86 -5.27
N ALA A 198 8.88 -1.42 -4.33
CA ALA A 198 7.65 -0.68 -4.63
C ALA A 198 7.69 0.73 -4.04
N VAL A 199 7.58 1.73 -4.92
CA VAL A 199 7.67 3.16 -4.60
C VAL A 199 6.27 3.71 -4.33
N GLY A 200 5.87 3.73 -3.06
CA GLY A 200 4.57 4.23 -2.62
C GLY A 200 4.57 5.75 -2.44
N SER A 201 4.51 6.52 -3.52
CA SER A 201 4.60 7.99 -3.45
C SER A 201 3.82 8.69 -4.56
N HIS A 202 3.30 9.89 -4.24
CA HIS A 202 2.72 10.85 -5.21
C HIS A 202 3.67 12.04 -5.47
N ASP A 203 4.82 12.09 -4.80
CA ASP A 203 5.76 13.20 -4.86
C ASP A 203 6.64 13.07 -6.12
N PRO A 204 6.57 14.02 -7.08
CA PRO A 204 7.38 13.95 -8.30
C PRO A 204 8.87 13.78 -8.04
N ALA A 205 9.39 14.44 -7.00
CA ALA A 205 10.81 14.36 -6.66
C ALA A 205 11.24 12.97 -6.15
N MET A 206 10.31 12.20 -5.56
CA MET A 206 10.59 10.83 -5.13
C MET A 206 10.51 9.86 -6.31
N LEU A 207 9.58 10.10 -7.25
CA LEU A 207 9.46 9.30 -8.47
C LEU A 207 10.65 9.51 -9.41
N GLU A 208 11.09 10.76 -9.59
CA GLU A 208 12.30 11.10 -10.35
C GLU A 208 13.55 10.44 -9.74
N HIS A 209 13.69 10.51 -8.41
CA HIS A 209 14.79 9.87 -7.70
C HIS A 209 14.78 8.34 -7.86
N ALA A 210 13.62 7.70 -7.81
CA ALA A 210 13.51 6.26 -8.05
C ALA A 210 13.94 5.88 -9.49
N ALA A 211 13.59 6.70 -10.49
CA ALA A 211 14.03 6.49 -11.87
C ALA A 211 15.56 6.65 -12.01
N GLU A 212 16.16 7.66 -11.36
CA GLU A 212 17.62 7.84 -11.31
C GLU A 212 18.33 6.64 -10.69
N LEU A 213 17.79 6.10 -9.58
CA LEU A 213 18.32 4.91 -8.91
C LEU A 213 18.21 3.66 -9.78
N HIS A 214 17.08 3.49 -10.49
CA HIS A 214 16.93 2.41 -11.46
C HIS A 214 18.00 2.48 -12.58
N ASP A 215 18.24 3.68 -13.11
CA ASP A 215 19.27 3.89 -14.13
C ASP A 215 20.69 3.59 -13.60
N GLU A 216 20.94 3.83 -12.31
CA GLU A 216 22.25 3.62 -11.67
C GLU A 216 22.49 2.16 -11.28
N TYR A 217 21.51 1.51 -10.61
CA TYR A 217 21.67 0.16 -10.03
C TYR A 217 21.09 -0.94 -10.93
N GLY A 218 20.16 -0.63 -11.81
CA GLY A 218 19.48 -1.61 -12.67
C GLY A 218 18.43 -2.45 -11.96
N THR A 219 18.08 -2.13 -10.71
CA THR A 219 17.08 -2.83 -9.92
C THR A 219 15.69 -2.47 -10.41
N ASP A 220 14.88 -3.49 -10.75
CA ASP A 220 13.50 -3.29 -11.19
C ASP A 220 12.62 -2.77 -10.04
N TYR A 221 11.68 -1.89 -10.38
CA TYR A 221 10.76 -1.31 -9.41
C TYR A 221 9.37 -1.09 -9.98
N GLU A 222 8.41 -0.92 -9.09
CA GLU A 222 7.05 -0.51 -9.43
C GLU A 222 6.67 0.77 -8.67
N VAL A 223 5.76 1.55 -9.24
CA VAL A 223 5.18 2.76 -8.61
C VAL A 223 3.77 2.47 -8.15
N GLN A 224 3.47 2.81 -6.90
CA GLN A 224 2.14 2.64 -6.31
C GLN A 224 1.57 3.98 -5.87
N MET A 225 0.38 4.32 -6.39
CA MET A 225 -0.28 5.59 -6.12
C MET A 225 -1.75 5.38 -5.73
N LEU A 226 -2.30 6.30 -4.94
CA LEU A 226 -3.70 6.20 -4.49
C LEU A 226 -4.68 6.62 -5.60
N MET A 227 -5.85 5.99 -5.63
CA MET A 227 -7.00 6.39 -6.44
C MET A 227 -7.39 7.85 -6.16
N GLY A 228 -7.68 8.61 -7.22
CA GLY A 228 -8.08 10.02 -7.15
C GLY A 228 -6.94 11.01 -6.96
N ILE A 229 -5.70 10.54 -6.89
CA ILE A 229 -4.51 11.39 -6.73
C ILE A 229 -3.61 11.27 -7.95
N ARG A 230 -3.45 12.36 -8.72
CA ARG A 230 -2.56 12.44 -9.89
C ARG A 230 -2.75 11.28 -10.88
N GLU A 231 -3.99 10.92 -11.18
CA GLU A 231 -4.28 9.78 -12.08
C GLU A 231 -3.72 9.97 -13.50
N ASP A 232 -3.60 11.22 -13.96
CA ASP A 232 -2.94 11.50 -15.24
C ASP A 232 -1.47 11.06 -15.20
N ALA A 233 -0.76 11.35 -14.11
CA ALA A 233 0.63 10.93 -13.93
C ALA A 233 0.79 9.40 -13.82
N GLN A 234 -0.20 8.69 -13.26
CA GLN A 234 -0.19 7.22 -13.24
C GLN A 234 -0.23 6.65 -14.66
N THR A 235 -1.11 7.20 -15.51
CA THR A 235 -1.23 6.80 -16.91
C THR A 235 0.02 7.18 -17.72
N GLU A 236 0.62 8.35 -17.44
CA GLU A 236 1.87 8.79 -18.07
C GLU A 236 3.03 7.85 -17.73
N LEU A 237 3.22 7.49 -16.46
CA LEU A 237 4.25 6.54 -16.02
C LEU A 237 4.07 5.16 -16.68
N ALA A 238 2.85 4.63 -16.73
CA ALA A 238 2.56 3.36 -17.39
C ALA A 238 2.88 3.42 -18.89
N ALA A 239 2.51 4.51 -19.57
CA ALA A 239 2.83 4.71 -21.00
C ALA A 239 4.35 4.84 -21.26
N GLU A 240 5.14 5.28 -20.28
CA GLU A 240 6.61 5.32 -20.31
C GLU A 240 7.25 3.96 -20.01
N GLY A 241 6.44 2.94 -19.67
CA GLY A 241 6.89 1.56 -19.41
C GLY A 241 7.23 1.29 -17.92
N VAL A 242 6.91 2.20 -17.00
CA VAL A 242 7.07 1.98 -15.57
C VAL A 242 5.89 1.15 -15.05
N GLU A 243 6.16 0.03 -14.39
CA GLU A 243 5.11 -0.77 -13.76
C GLU A 243 4.36 0.07 -12.73
N THR A 244 3.09 0.38 -13.01
CA THR A 244 2.30 1.35 -12.23
C THR A 244 1.04 0.72 -11.69
N TRP A 245 0.83 0.86 -10.39
CA TRP A 245 -0.31 0.33 -9.66
C TRP A 245 -1.13 1.45 -9.03
N GLN A 246 -2.44 1.35 -9.14
CA GLN A 246 -3.36 2.21 -8.38
C GLN A 246 -3.89 1.46 -7.16
N TYR A 247 -3.70 2.03 -5.96
CA TYR A 247 -4.35 1.55 -4.73
C TYR A 247 -5.82 1.95 -4.75
N VAL A 248 -6.70 0.97 -4.81
CA VAL A 248 -8.14 1.08 -5.07
C VAL A 248 -8.94 0.66 -3.85
N PRO A 249 -9.32 1.61 -2.97
CA PRO A 249 -10.20 1.31 -1.84
C PRO A 249 -11.63 1.04 -2.30
N TYR A 250 -12.29 0.07 -1.66
CA TYR A 250 -13.72 -0.23 -1.85
C TYR A 250 -14.35 -0.71 -0.54
N GLY A 251 -15.68 -0.70 -0.44
CA GLY A 251 -16.42 -1.19 0.71
C GLY A 251 -17.38 -0.17 1.30
N ASP A 252 -18.27 -0.63 2.17
CA ASP A 252 -19.34 0.17 2.79
C ASP A 252 -18.83 1.16 3.86
N LYS A 253 -17.63 0.93 4.42
CA LYS A 253 -16.99 1.79 5.43
C LYS A 253 -16.21 2.98 4.83
N TRP A 254 -16.57 3.42 3.63
CA TRP A 254 -15.87 4.43 2.84
C TRP A 254 -15.82 5.83 3.49
N PHE A 255 -16.75 6.17 4.39
CA PHE A 255 -16.88 7.54 4.91
C PHE A 255 -15.64 8.00 5.71
N SER A 256 -15.09 7.16 6.59
CA SER A 256 -13.91 7.49 7.39
C SER A 256 -12.67 7.70 6.51
N TYR A 257 -12.47 6.83 5.52
CA TYR A 257 -11.40 6.93 4.54
C TYR A 257 -11.51 8.24 3.72
N PHE A 258 -12.70 8.50 3.17
CA PHE A 258 -12.97 9.72 2.40
C PHE A 258 -12.73 10.99 3.23
N TYR A 259 -13.16 11.01 4.48
CA TYR A 259 -12.96 12.15 5.37
C TYR A 259 -11.48 12.45 5.60
N ARG A 260 -10.64 11.44 5.86
CA ARG A 260 -9.18 11.59 5.98
C ARG A 260 -8.58 12.19 4.71
N ARG A 261 -8.88 11.63 3.54
CA ARG A 261 -8.39 12.15 2.24
C ARG A 261 -8.82 13.58 1.96
N ALA A 262 -10.06 13.94 2.31
CA ALA A 262 -10.56 15.29 2.14
C ALA A 262 -9.88 16.31 3.08
N MET A 263 -9.54 15.91 4.31
CA MET A 263 -8.84 16.78 5.26
C MET A 263 -7.39 17.02 4.86
N GLU A 264 -6.66 15.99 4.45
CA GLU A 264 -5.28 16.13 3.94
C GLU A 264 -5.21 17.08 2.73
N ARG A 265 -6.20 17.01 1.84
CA ARG A 265 -6.27 17.91 0.69
C ARG A 265 -6.53 19.36 1.10
N LYS A 266 -7.33 19.61 2.13
CA LYS A 266 -7.55 20.95 2.68
C LYS A 266 -6.30 21.52 3.35
N GLU A 267 -5.57 20.73 4.09
CA GLU A 267 -4.30 21.12 4.72
C GLU A 267 -3.26 21.47 3.67
N ASN A 268 -3.11 20.65 2.62
CA ASN A 268 -2.22 20.92 1.50
C ASN A 268 -2.63 22.20 0.73
N MET A 269 -3.92 22.44 0.55
CA MET A 269 -4.43 23.65 -0.12
C MET A 269 -4.27 24.90 0.75
N LEU A 270 -4.48 24.81 2.06
CA LEU A 270 -4.22 25.90 3.01
C LEU A 270 -2.72 26.22 3.14
N PHE A 271 -1.86 25.21 3.07
CA PHE A 271 -0.41 25.39 3.07
C PHE A 271 0.06 26.10 1.77
N ALA A 272 -0.45 25.68 0.61
CA ALA A 272 -0.17 26.35 -0.66
C ALA A 272 -0.65 27.82 -0.68
N LEU A 273 -1.85 28.09 -0.12
CA LEU A 273 -2.35 29.45 0.00
C LEU A 273 -1.50 30.31 0.96
N ARG A 274 -1.02 29.75 2.06
CA ARG A 274 -0.10 30.47 2.98
C ARG A 274 1.24 30.78 2.35
N ALA A 275 1.79 29.87 1.53
CA ALA A 275 3.03 30.08 0.79
C ALA A 275 2.91 31.18 -0.29
N VAL A 276 1.71 31.37 -0.84
CA VAL A 276 1.43 32.43 -1.83
C VAL A 276 1.15 33.79 -1.19
N VAL A 277 0.51 33.81 -0.01
CA VAL A 277 0.14 35.03 0.70
C VAL A 277 1.26 35.53 1.64
N GLY A 278 2.24 34.69 1.96
CA GLY A 278 3.40 35.00 2.81
C GLY A 278 4.61 35.60 2.07
N ARG A 279 4.41 36.07 0.84
CA ARG A 279 5.43 36.84 0.09
C ARG A 279 5.09 38.33 0.08
#